data_8c21ac71fc0cc319403e14cb2ac45319
#
_entry.id   8c21ac71fc0cc319403e14cb2ac45319
#
_cell.length_a   1.000
_cell.length_b   1.000
_cell.length_c   1.000
_cell.angle_alpha   90.00
_cell.angle_beta   90.00
_cell.angle_gamma   90.00
#
_symmetry.space_group_name_H-M   'P 1'
#
loop_
_entity.id
_entity.type
_entity.pdbx_description
1 polymer ?
#
loop_
_entity_poly.entity_id
_entity_poly.type
_entity_poly.pdbx_seq_one_letter_code
_entity_poly.pdbx_strand_id
1 'polypeptide(L)'
;MKYIIFVIDSASNSADGNEMAAIDAFNDMLQDKGHWITAAGINHGEAATVLDNRADAGIVIEGSLYSSPEHYSGFWIIEAEGRETALSLAAAGSKACNRKVELRPYLR
;
A
#
# COMPACT_ATOMS: atom_id res chain seq x y z
N MET A 1 -10.42 4.46 13.94
CA MET A 1 -9.14 3.74 14.00
C MET A 1 -8.51 3.72 12.63
N LYS A 2 -7.22 3.95 12.58
CA LYS A 2 -6.52 4.05 11.29
C LYS A 2 -5.83 2.75 10.92
N TYR A 3 -5.79 2.49 9.63
CA TYR A 3 -5.16 1.30 9.05
C TYR A 3 -4.39 1.69 7.80
N ILE A 4 -3.34 0.95 7.50
CA ILE A 4 -2.68 1.01 6.20
C ILE A 4 -2.96 -0.29 5.44
N ILE A 5 -3.24 -0.15 4.15
CA ILE A 5 -3.39 -1.27 3.22
C ILE A 5 -2.21 -1.16 2.25
N PHE A 6 -1.27 -2.07 2.34
CA PHE A 6 -0.15 -2.14 1.40
C PHE A 6 -0.56 -2.92 0.16
N VAL A 7 -0.24 -2.40 -1.00
CA VAL A 7 -0.41 -3.12 -2.26
C VAL A 7 0.85 -3.93 -2.52
N ILE A 8 0.68 -5.21 -2.81
CA ILE A 8 1.79 -6.13 -3.06
C ILE A 8 1.83 -6.42 -4.57
N ASP A 9 2.98 -6.18 -5.16
CA ASP A 9 3.22 -6.39 -6.57
C ASP A 9 4.31 -7.43 -6.79
N SER A 10 4.30 -8.04 -7.99
CA SER A 10 5.32 -8.98 -8.42
C SER A 10 5.21 -9.17 -9.93
N ALA A 11 6.21 -9.81 -10.52
CA ALA A 11 6.17 -10.14 -11.96
C ALA A 11 5.07 -11.13 -12.31
N SER A 12 4.54 -11.87 -11.31
CA SER A 12 3.50 -12.89 -11.51
C SER A 12 2.13 -12.49 -10.99
N ASN A 13 1.89 -11.19 -10.73
CA ASN A 13 0.56 -10.73 -10.32
C ASN A 13 -0.44 -10.87 -11.48
N SER A 14 -1.74 -10.82 -11.16
CA SER A 14 -2.81 -10.95 -12.15
C SER A 14 -3.23 -9.63 -12.81
N ALA A 15 -2.63 -8.51 -12.41
CA ALA A 15 -2.95 -7.21 -12.98
C ALA A 15 -2.49 -7.13 -14.44
N ASP A 16 -3.32 -6.52 -15.28
CA ASP A 16 -3.09 -6.42 -16.72
C ASP A 16 -2.91 -4.97 -17.22
N GLY A 17 -2.92 -4.01 -16.30
CA GLY A 17 -2.76 -2.59 -16.62
C GLY A 17 -4.10 -1.86 -16.85
N ASN A 18 -5.23 -2.55 -16.76
CA ASN A 18 -6.54 -1.97 -17.00
C ASN A 18 -7.34 -1.73 -15.70
N GLU A 19 -6.65 -1.66 -14.55
CA GLU A 19 -7.28 -1.56 -13.25
C GLU A 19 -7.66 -0.14 -12.84
N MET A 20 -7.20 0.88 -13.56
CA MET A 20 -7.34 2.27 -13.12
C MET A 20 -8.78 2.71 -12.86
N ALA A 21 -9.71 2.31 -13.73
CA ALA A 21 -11.12 2.66 -13.54
C ALA A 21 -11.70 2.08 -12.26
N ALA A 22 -11.36 0.82 -11.94
CA ALA A 22 -11.80 0.17 -10.71
C ALA A 22 -11.15 0.79 -9.48
N ILE A 23 -9.87 1.14 -9.57
CA ILE A 23 -9.15 1.82 -8.49
C ILE A 23 -9.77 3.20 -8.22
N ASP A 24 -10.05 3.97 -9.26
CA ASP A 24 -10.69 5.27 -9.13
C ASP A 24 -12.07 5.16 -8.46
N ALA A 25 -12.87 4.18 -8.87
CA ALA A 25 -14.18 3.93 -8.26
C ALA A 25 -14.05 3.53 -6.79
N PHE A 26 -13.07 2.73 -6.45
CA PHE A 26 -12.78 2.36 -5.05
C PHE A 26 -12.37 3.58 -4.23
N ASN A 27 -11.49 4.42 -4.76
CA ASN A 27 -11.08 5.65 -4.11
C ASN A 27 -12.26 6.60 -3.89
N ASP A 28 -13.13 6.75 -4.87
CA ASP A 28 -14.34 7.57 -4.76
C ASP A 28 -15.26 7.05 -3.66
N MET A 29 -15.44 5.74 -3.57
CA MET A 29 -16.24 5.13 -2.52
C MET A 29 -15.65 5.38 -1.14
N LEU A 30 -14.33 5.27 -0.99
CA LEU A 30 -13.66 5.56 0.28
C LEU A 30 -13.92 7.01 0.71
N GLN A 31 -13.85 7.95 -0.23
CA GLN A 31 -14.11 9.36 0.05
C GLN A 31 -15.56 9.59 0.42
N ASP A 32 -16.50 9.04 -0.35
CA ASP A 32 -17.93 9.21 -0.13
C ASP A 32 -18.39 8.67 1.22
N LYS A 33 -17.76 7.60 1.68
CA LYS A 33 -18.14 6.93 2.93
C LYS A 33 -17.30 7.36 4.13
N GLY A 34 -16.38 8.30 3.95
CA GLY A 34 -15.59 8.85 5.04
C GLY A 34 -14.43 7.97 5.51
N HIS A 35 -13.98 7.04 4.67
CA HIS A 35 -12.86 6.16 5.00
C HIS A 35 -11.51 6.65 4.47
N TRP A 36 -11.52 7.57 3.53
CA TRP A 36 -10.31 8.04 2.84
C TRP A 36 -9.45 8.91 3.76
N ILE A 37 -8.16 8.60 3.85
CA ILE A 37 -7.16 9.51 4.39
C ILE A 37 -6.20 9.89 3.28
N THR A 38 -5.51 8.92 2.70
CA THR A 38 -4.63 9.15 1.55
C THR A 38 -4.33 7.84 0.85
N ALA A 39 -3.79 7.93 -0.35
CA ALA A 39 -3.29 6.79 -1.09
C ALA A 39 -2.20 7.25 -2.04
N ALA A 40 -1.28 6.36 -2.36
CA ALA A 40 -0.25 6.62 -3.35
C ALA A 40 0.32 5.33 -3.91
N GLY A 41 0.71 5.36 -5.18
CA GLY A 41 1.66 4.41 -5.70
C GLY A 41 3.06 4.86 -5.29
N ILE A 42 3.94 3.92 -5.04
CA ILE A 42 5.34 4.21 -4.73
C ILE A 42 6.23 3.70 -5.84
N ASN A 43 7.37 4.33 -6.01
CA ASN A 43 8.30 3.98 -7.06
C ASN A 43 8.96 2.63 -6.79
N HIS A 44 9.62 2.09 -7.80
CA HIS A 44 10.31 0.81 -7.75
C HIS A 44 11.38 0.79 -6.66
N GLY A 45 11.69 -0.41 -6.15
CA GLY A 45 12.73 -0.56 -5.13
C GLY A 45 14.10 -0.04 -5.57
N GLU A 46 14.36 0.00 -6.88
CA GLU A 46 15.59 0.60 -7.43
C GLU A 46 15.71 2.10 -7.14
N ALA A 47 14.57 2.79 -6.96
CA ALA A 47 14.57 4.21 -6.62
C ALA A 47 14.65 4.46 -5.11
N ALA A 48 14.69 3.42 -4.31
CA ALA A 48 14.77 3.52 -2.86
C ALA A 48 16.20 3.86 -2.41
N THR A 49 16.30 4.42 -1.23
CA THR A 49 17.58 4.67 -0.56
C THR A 49 17.43 4.27 0.90
N VAL A 50 18.34 3.48 1.39
CA VAL A 50 18.39 3.08 2.80
C VAL A 50 19.40 3.95 3.51
N LEU A 51 18.99 4.52 4.63
CA LEU A 51 19.85 5.35 5.46
C LEU A 51 19.97 4.74 6.85
N ASP A 52 21.17 4.75 7.39
CA ASP A 52 21.41 4.37 8.77
C ASP A 52 22.30 5.43 9.40
N ASN A 53 21.69 6.30 10.17
CA ASN A 53 22.38 7.37 10.86
C ASN A 53 22.36 7.19 12.39
N ARG A 54 22.15 5.99 12.84
CA ARG A 54 22.25 5.70 14.29
C ARG A 54 23.66 5.99 14.75
N ALA A 55 23.79 6.72 15.85
CA ALA A 55 25.06 7.21 16.38
C ALA A 55 25.89 7.97 15.32
N ASP A 56 25.22 8.72 14.46
CA ASP A 56 25.83 9.52 13.38
C ASP A 56 26.67 8.68 12.40
N ALA A 57 26.27 7.45 12.15
CA ALA A 57 27.00 6.53 11.26
C ALA A 57 27.10 7.02 9.82
N GLY A 58 26.11 7.79 9.33
CA GLY A 58 26.14 8.40 8.01
C GLY A 58 26.10 7.41 6.85
N ILE A 59 25.46 6.26 7.04
CA ILE A 59 25.38 5.21 6.03
C ILE A 59 24.22 5.50 5.08
N VAL A 60 24.51 5.51 3.77
CA VAL A 60 23.51 5.69 2.71
C VAL A 60 23.74 4.58 1.70
N ILE A 61 22.71 3.78 1.46
CA ILE A 61 22.77 2.64 0.53
C ILE A 61 21.68 2.83 -0.51
N GLU A 62 22.06 2.85 -1.79
CA GLU A 62 21.11 2.92 -2.88
C GLU A 62 20.38 1.60 -3.06
N GLY A 63 19.06 1.67 -3.30
CA GLY A 63 18.21 0.51 -3.46
C GLY A 63 17.45 0.16 -2.20
N SER A 64 16.52 -0.78 -2.32
CA SER A 64 15.70 -1.26 -1.22
C SER A 64 16.51 -2.16 -0.29
N LEU A 65 16.23 -2.09 1.02
CA LEU A 65 16.86 -2.95 2.01
C LEU A 65 16.58 -4.43 1.73
N TYR A 66 15.36 -4.74 1.32
CA TYR A 66 14.95 -6.10 1.02
C TYR A 66 14.71 -6.26 -0.47
N SER A 67 15.31 -7.28 -1.06
CA SER A 67 15.06 -7.69 -2.44
C SER A 67 14.20 -8.96 -2.40
N SER A 68 12.99 -8.89 -2.95
CA SER A 68 12.04 -9.99 -2.93
C SER A 68 11.22 -9.98 -4.22
N PRO A 69 10.80 -11.19 -4.72
CA PRO A 69 9.86 -11.25 -5.85
C PRO A 69 8.56 -10.48 -5.59
N GLU A 70 8.10 -10.49 -4.35
CA GLU A 70 6.93 -9.69 -3.94
C GLU A 70 7.41 -8.45 -3.18
N HIS A 71 6.83 -7.29 -3.51
CA HIS A 71 7.23 -6.02 -2.94
C HIS A 71 6.03 -5.09 -2.86
N TYR A 72 6.09 -4.08 -2.01
CA TYR A 72 5.04 -3.08 -1.92
C TYR A 72 5.17 -2.09 -3.08
N SER A 73 4.05 -1.84 -3.77
CA SER A 73 3.99 -0.91 -4.89
C SER A 73 3.07 0.28 -4.65
N GLY A 74 2.41 0.32 -3.51
CA GLY A 74 1.50 1.40 -3.16
C GLY A 74 0.82 1.14 -1.83
N PHE A 75 -0.05 2.07 -1.45
CA PHE A 75 -0.80 1.93 -0.21
C PHE A 75 -2.04 2.81 -0.19
N TRP A 76 -3.00 2.44 0.65
CA TRP A 76 -4.08 3.29 1.12
C TRP A 76 -3.96 3.45 2.62
N ILE A 77 -4.22 4.64 3.12
CA ILE A 77 -4.42 4.87 4.54
C ILE A 77 -5.90 5.20 4.73
N ILE A 78 -6.55 4.45 5.61
CA ILE A 78 -8.00 4.52 5.79
C ILE A 78 -8.36 4.70 7.26
N GLU A 79 -9.56 5.25 7.49
CA GLU A 79 -10.23 5.28 8.77
C GLU A 79 -11.38 4.28 8.75
N ALA A 80 -11.46 3.42 9.76
CA ALA A 80 -12.55 2.45 9.90
C ALA A 80 -12.89 2.27 11.38
N GLU A 81 -14.13 1.89 11.66
CA GLU A 81 -14.59 1.69 13.05
C GLU A 81 -13.85 0.57 13.74
N GLY A 82 -13.50 -0.47 13.02
CA GLY A 82 -12.79 -1.62 13.56
C GLY A 82 -12.28 -2.54 12.47
N ARG A 83 -11.72 -3.65 12.92
CA ARG A 83 -11.04 -4.62 12.07
C ARG A 83 -11.94 -5.20 10.97
N GLU A 84 -13.19 -5.51 11.29
CA GLU A 84 -14.11 -6.14 10.34
C GLU A 84 -14.36 -5.23 9.12
N THR A 85 -14.63 -3.96 9.37
CA THR A 85 -14.80 -2.97 8.31
C THR A 85 -13.50 -2.80 7.54
N ALA A 86 -12.37 -2.70 8.23
CA ALA A 86 -11.07 -2.56 7.58
C ALA A 86 -10.74 -3.74 6.67
N LEU A 87 -11.03 -4.97 7.11
CA LEU A 87 -10.83 -6.18 6.29
C LEU A 87 -11.71 -6.16 5.03
N SER A 88 -12.95 -5.72 5.17
CA SER A 88 -13.87 -5.59 4.02
C SER A 88 -13.36 -4.57 3.02
N LEU A 89 -12.85 -3.43 3.50
CA LEU A 89 -12.28 -2.40 2.63
C LEU A 89 -10.99 -2.90 1.96
N ALA A 90 -10.14 -3.60 2.69
CA ALA A 90 -8.91 -4.17 2.13
C ALA A 90 -9.22 -5.20 1.04
N ALA A 91 -10.22 -6.05 1.24
CA ALA A 91 -10.67 -7.02 0.24
C ALA A 91 -11.17 -6.31 -1.02
N ALA A 92 -11.93 -5.24 -0.87
CA ALA A 92 -12.43 -4.45 -1.99
C ALA A 92 -11.27 -3.76 -2.74
N GLY A 93 -10.27 -3.26 -2.02
CA GLY A 93 -9.07 -2.67 -2.61
C GLY A 93 -8.25 -3.67 -3.41
N SER A 94 -8.08 -4.87 -2.87
CA SER A 94 -7.40 -5.98 -3.55
C SER A 94 -8.09 -6.33 -4.86
N LYS A 95 -9.41 -6.42 -4.84
CA LYS A 95 -10.20 -6.68 -6.05
C LYS A 95 -10.05 -5.56 -7.07
N ALA A 96 -10.08 -4.31 -6.62
CA ALA A 96 -9.97 -3.14 -7.51
C ALA A 96 -8.62 -3.07 -8.21
N CYS A 97 -7.53 -3.28 -7.49
CA CYS A 97 -6.18 -3.21 -8.05
C CYS A 97 -5.68 -4.55 -8.63
N ASN A 98 -6.47 -5.62 -8.47
CA ASN A 98 -6.13 -6.96 -8.95
C ASN A 98 -4.74 -7.42 -8.48
N ARG A 99 -4.43 -7.13 -7.21
CA ARG A 99 -3.18 -7.49 -6.55
C ARG A 99 -3.48 -7.92 -5.12
N LYS A 100 -2.56 -8.66 -4.53
CA LYS A 100 -2.62 -8.94 -3.10
C LYS A 100 -2.45 -7.66 -2.31
N VAL A 101 -3.05 -7.61 -1.13
CA VAL A 101 -2.85 -6.49 -0.20
C VAL A 101 -2.57 -7.04 1.19
N GLU A 102 -1.96 -6.21 2.00
CA GLU A 102 -1.69 -6.50 3.41
C GLU A 102 -2.26 -5.37 4.25
N LEU A 103 -3.10 -5.73 5.21
CA LEU A 103 -3.73 -4.76 6.11
C LEU A 103 -2.97 -4.72 7.42
N ARG A 104 -2.64 -3.53 7.90
CA ARG A 104 -2.05 -3.32 9.22
C ARG A 104 -2.74 -2.19 9.96
N PRO A 105 -3.15 -2.41 11.23
CA PRO A 105 -3.63 -1.31 12.05
C PRO A 105 -2.47 -0.38 12.43
N TYR A 106 -2.78 0.90 12.60
CA TYR A 106 -1.85 1.82 13.21
C TYR A 106 -1.64 1.39 14.67
N LEU A 107 -0.45 1.65 15.18
CA LEU A 107 -0.15 1.39 16.58
C LEU A 107 -1.00 2.30 17.48
N ARG A 108 -1.25 3.51 17.03
CA ARG A 108 -2.19 4.46 17.64
C ARG A 108 -2.56 5.61 16.70
#